data_e61f23d7a863d9f164b2a10ce16c4ff7
#
_entry.id   e61f23d7a863d9f164b2a10ce16c4ff7
#
_cell.length_a   1.000
_cell.length_b   1.000
_cell.length_c   1.000
_cell.angle_alpha   90.00
_cell.angle_beta   90.00
_cell.angle_gamma   90.00
#
_symmetry.space_group_name_H-M   'P 1'
#
loop_
_entity.id
_entity.type
_entity.pdbx_description
1 polymer ?
#
loop_
_entity_poly.entity_id
_entity_poly.type
_entity_poly.pdbx_seq_one_letter_code
_entity_poly.pdbx_strand_id
1 'polypeptide(L)'
;VASITTLKQMAELVKGGKLKKVAVACGQDPDIIGALAKAVSEKLAQAVLIGDQAKTEALAKEHKIDPKIFTLIDQPDYKKAAAQAVEMVKKGEADVLMKGLIDTAVYARAYLNKETGLTTGATVSHVAVFEVPKYPRLLIVTDAAQIPYPDFIQKVDMINHAVSVAHKLGIETPKVAVLTATEKVNPKWPCSLEAAQLAKMSDRGQIKGCIVDGPLSMDAAVSPECAAGKGLKSPVAGVADILLCPDIQAANILYKTLTQLAHAELAAMVIGTSAPVVLTSRTDSDDTKFMSIVLSALMAK
;
A
#
# COMPACT_ATOMS: atom_id res chain seq x y z
N VAL A 1 17.32 7.90 11.19
CA VAL A 1 17.56 7.18 9.93
C VAL A 1 17.36 8.20 8.81
N ALA A 2 18.31 8.26 7.84
CA ALA A 2 18.10 9.13 6.68
C ALA A 2 16.84 8.69 5.90
N SER A 3 16.06 9.67 5.43
CA SER A 3 14.90 9.40 4.58
C SER A 3 15.33 8.66 3.32
N ILE A 4 14.67 7.55 3.02
CA ILE A 4 14.92 6.76 1.80
C ILE A 4 14.19 7.37 0.62
N THR A 5 14.76 7.21 -0.57
CA THR A 5 14.25 7.78 -1.82
C THR A 5 13.96 6.74 -2.89
N THR A 6 14.29 5.46 -2.63
CA THR A 6 14.08 4.35 -3.56
C THR A 6 13.46 3.13 -2.88
N LEU A 7 12.75 2.33 -3.66
CA LEU A 7 12.20 1.04 -3.19
C LEU A 7 13.30 0.04 -2.83
N LYS A 8 14.44 0.09 -3.51
CA LYS A 8 15.61 -0.72 -3.15
C LYS A 8 16.11 -0.41 -1.75
N GLN A 9 16.19 0.86 -1.38
CA GLN A 9 16.54 1.26 0.00
C GLN A 9 15.51 0.78 1.02
N MET A 10 14.22 0.73 0.65
CA MET A 10 13.19 0.15 1.51
C MET A 10 13.45 -1.34 1.79
N ALA A 11 13.88 -2.11 0.78
CA ALA A 11 14.24 -3.52 0.98
C ALA A 11 15.45 -3.66 1.96
N GLU A 12 16.42 -2.76 1.90
CA GLU A 12 17.55 -2.76 2.83
C GLU A 12 17.13 -2.49 4.30
N LEU A 13 16.05 -1.72 4.54
CA LEU A 13 15.53 -1.50 5.90
C LEU A 13 14.98 -2.78 6.55
N VAL A 14 14.50 -3.73 5.74
CA VAL A 14 13.94 -5.00 6.23
C VAL A 14 15.05 -6.03 6.48
N LYS A 15 16.18 -5.93 5.78
CA LYS A 15 17.31 -6.86 5.93
C LYS A 15 17.87 -6.84 7.34
N GLY A 16 18.14 -8.02 7.87
CA GLY A 16 18.71 -8.19 9.21
C GLY A 16 17.71 -8.04 10.37
N GLY A 17 16.46 -7.71 10.09
CA GLY A 17 15.38 -7.71 11.05
C GLY A 17 14.81 -9.12 11.30
N LYS A 18 13.80 -9.21 12.19
CA LYS A 18 13.04 -10.45 12.38
C LYS A 18 12.28 -10.77 11.09
N LEU A 19 12.54 -11.96 10.53
CA LEU A 19 11.84 -12.41 9.33
C LEU A 19 10.34 -12.49 9.58
N LYS A 20 9.57 -11.81 8.74
CA LYS A 20 8.11 -11.83 8.79
C LYS A 20 7.57 -12.98 7.93
N LYS A 21 6.54 -13.64 8.43
CA LYS A 21 5.88 -14.75 7.76
C LYS A 21 4.67 -14.26 6.98
N VAL A 22 4.63 -14.56 5.68
CA VAL A 22 3.54 -14.20 4.76
C VAL A 22 2.65 -15.41 4.55
N ALA A 23 1.37 -15.34 4.93
CA ALA A 23 0.36 -16.33 4.60
C ALA A 23 -0.32 -15.96 3.28
N VAL A 24 -0.23 -16.85 2.29
CA VAL A 24 -0.72 -16.63 0.93
C VAL A 24 -1.99 -17.43 0.69
N ALA A 25 -3.09 -16.74 0.42
CA ALA A 25 -4.35 -17.37 0.05
C ALA A 25 -4.34 -17.77 -1.43
N CYS A 26 -4.42 -19.05 -1.75
CA CYS A 26 -4.35 -19.62 -3.10
C CYS A 26 -2.99 -19.36 -3.78
N GLY A 27 -1.93 -19.94 -3.24
CA GLY A 27 -0.54 -19.69 -3.64
C GLY A 27 -0.12 -20.24 -5.00
N GLN A 28 -0.98 -20.97 -5.71
CA GLN A 28 -0.71 -21.57 -7.03
C GLN A 28 -0.75 -20.53 -8.18
N ASP A 29 0.15 -19.56 -8.14
CA ASP A 29 0.31 -18.48 -9.12
C ASP A 29 1.80 -18.28 -9.40
N PRO A 30 2.26 -18.36 -10.68
CA PRO A 30 3.68 -18.34 -11.02
C PRO A 30 4.37 -17.03 -10.59
N ASP A 31 3.74 -15.88 -10.82
CA ASP A 31 4.31 -14.57 -10.49
C ASP A 31 4.44 -14.39 -8.96
N ILE A 32 3.46 -14.89 -8.21
CA ILE A 32 3.50 -14.85 -6.75
C ILE A 32 4.58 -15.78 -6.20
N ILE A 33 4.71 -16.98 -6.76
CA ILE A 33 5.80 -17.93 -6.42
C ILE A 33 7.15 -17.28 -6.68
N GLY A 34 7.34 -16.62 -7.81
CA GLY A 34 8.57 -15.90 -8.16
C GLY A 34 8.91 -14.79 -7.19
N ALA A 35 7.94 -13.90 -6.91
CA ALA A 35 8.12 -12.80 -5.96
C ALA A 35 8.45 -13.29 -4.53
N LEU A 36 7.76 -14.34 -4.07
CA LEU A 36 8.02 -14.95 -2.76
C LEU A 36 9.38 -15.65 -2.71
N ALA A 37 9.77 -16.36 -3.77
CA ALA A 37 11.09 -17.01 -3.83
C ALA A 37 12.21 -15.97 -3.73
N LYS A 38 12.07 -14.83 -4.40
CA LYS A 38 12.98 -13.68 -4.28
C LYS A 38 13.04 -13.18 -2.85
N ALA A 39 11.87 -12.95 -2.20
CA ALA A 39 11.80 -12.47 -0.82
C ALA A 39 12.42 -13.45 0.19
N VAL A 40 12.24 -14.76 -0.01
CA VAL A 40 12.83 -15.81 0.85
C VAL A 40 14.34 -15.91 0.62
N SER A 41 14.81 -15.92 -0.63
CA SER A 41 16.23 -16.01 -0.96
C SER A 41 17.04 -14.81 -0.47
N GLU A 42 16.45 -13.62 -0.50
CA GLU A 42 17.05 -12.38 0.02
C GLU A 42 16.90 -12.23 1.56
N LYS A 43 16.29 -13.22 2.23
CA LYS A 43 16.02 -13.22 3.69
C LYS A 43 15.21 -12.02 4.14
N LEU A 44 14.19 -11.63 3.38
CA LEU A 44 13.28 -10.54 3.69
C LEU A 44 11.96 -11.05 4.30
N ALA A 45 11.54 -12.27 3.94
CA ALA A 45 10.34 -12.89 4.47
C ALA A 45 10.43 -14.42 4.47
N GLN A 46 9.51 -15.08 5.18
CA GLN A 46 9.15 -16.49 5.05
C GLN A 46 7.77 -16.58 4.41
N ALA A 47 7.47 -17.66 3.69
CA ALA A 47 6.21 -17.82 3.01
C ALA A 47 5.50 -19.14 3.34
N VAL A 48 4.20 -19.05 3.62
CA VAL A 48 3.28 -20.19 3.74
C VAL A 48 2.25 -20.07 2.63
N LEU A 49 2.27 -21.01 1.69
CA LEU A 49 1.34 -21.02 0.55
C LEU A 49 0.22 -22.02 0.85
N ILE A 50 -1.00 -21.52 0.92
CA ILE A 50 -2.21 -22.30 1.19
C ILE A 50 -2.99 -22.38 -0.13
N GLY A 51 -3.22 -23.60 -0.64
CA GLY A 51 -3.88 -23.79 -1.92
C GLY A 51 -3.71 -25.22 -2.46
N ASP A 52 -3.82 -25.39 -3.76
CA ASP A 52 -3.54 -26.66 -4.44
C ASP A 52 -2.01 -26.92 -4.42
N GLN A 53 -1.58 -27.75 -3.47
CA GLN A 53 -0.17 -28.06 -3.24
C GLN A 53 0.47 -28.66 -4.49
N ALA A 54 -0.19 -29.59 -5.16
CA ALA A 54 0.37 -30.27 -6.33
C ALA A 54 0.65 -29.27 -7.48
N LYS A 55 -0.29 -28.33 -7.71
CA LYS A 55 -0.11 -27.26 -8.70
C LYS A 55 1.00 -26.30 -8.28
N THR A 56 1.05 -25.92 -7.01
CA THR A 56 2.09 -25.03 -6.48
C THR A 56 3.48 -25.64 -6.68
N GLU A 57 3.66 -26.92 -6.36
CA GLU A 57 4.93 -27.63 -6.57
C GLU A 57 5.30 -27.74 -8.05
N ALA A 58 4.32 -28.02 -8.92
CA ALA A 58 4.55 -28.11 -10.35
C ALA A 58 5.02 -26.77 -10.93
N LEU A 59 4.32 -25.67 -10.60
CA LEU A 59 4.67 -24.31 -11.02
C LEU A 59 6.04 -23.88 -10.48
N ALA A 60 6.34 -24.15 -9.22
CA ALA A 60 7.67 -23.83 -8.66
C ALA A 60 8.79 -24.55 -9.43
N LYS A 61 8.63 -25.85 -9.74
CA LYS A 61 9.60 -26.62 -10.52
C LYS A 61 9.75 -26.10 -11.96
N GLU A 62 8.64 -25.75 -12.62
CA GLU A 62 8.64 -25.14 -13.96
C GLU A 62 9.48 -23.86 -13.99
N HIS A 63 9.37 -23.03 -12.94
CA HIS A 63 10.15 -21.80 -12.76
C HIS A 63 11.53 -22.02 -12.12
N LYS A 64 12.00 -23.27 -11.99
CA LYS A 64 13.30 -23.64 -11.39
C LYS A 64 13.47 -23.19 -9.94
N ILE A 65 12.38 -23.15 -9.20
CA ILE A 65 12.32 -22.83 -7.79
C ILE A 65 12.13 -24.13 -6.99
N ASP A 66 12.97 -24.37 -5.99
CA ASP A 66 12.77 -25.49 -5.06
C ASP A 66 11.55 -25.22 -4.17
N PRO A 67 10.45 -25.99 -4.28
CA PRO A 67 9.27 -25.76 -3.46
C PRO A 67 9.50 -25.91 -1.95
N LYS A 68 10.60 -26.55 -1.55
CA LYS A 68 10.97 -26.74 -0.13
C LYS A 68 11.34 -25.43 0.59
N ILE A 69 11.60 -24.34 -0.14
CA ILE A 69 11.82 -23.02 0.47
C ILE A 69 10.54 -22.43 1.07
N PHE A 70 9.38 -22.98 0.75
CA PHE A 70 8.07 -22.58 1.23
C PHE A 70 7.51 -23.62 2.21
N THR A 71 6.66 -23.18 3.13
CA THR A 71 5.74 -24.07 3.82
C THR A 71 4.49 -24.20 2.94
N LEU A 72 4.14 -25.41 2.52
CA LEU A 72 2.96 -25.67 1.70
C LEU A 72 1.86 -26.29 2.55
N ILE A 73 0.63 -25.80 2.38
CA ILE A 73 -0.58 -26.36 3.03
C ILE A 73 -1.59 -26.68 1.94
N ASP A 74 -1.92 -27.95 1.81
CA ASP A 74 -2.90 -28.41 0.83
C ASP A 74 -4.32 -28.04 1.23
N GLN A 75 -4.91 -27.12 0.48
CA GLN A 75 -6.30 -26.69 0.61
C GLN A 75 -6.81 -26.20 -0.77
N PRO A 76 -7.30 -27.13 -1.62
CA PRO A 76 -7.68 -26.79 -2.99
C PRO A 76 -8.96 -25.93 -3.08
N ASP A 77 -9.80 -25.92 -2.04
CA ASP A 77 -10.95 -24.99 -1.98
C ASP A 77 -10.48 -23.58 -1.69
N TYR A 78 -10.58 -22.69 -2.68
CA TYR A 78 -10.10 -21.32 -2.62
C TYR A 78 -10.73 -20.47 -1.50
N LYS A 79 -12.00 -20.74 -1.13
CA LYS A 79 -12.64 -20.03 -0.01
C LYS A 79 -12.10 -20.48 1.33
N LYS A 80 -11.89 -21.79 1.48
CA LYS A 80 -11.27 -22.36 2.68
C LYS A 80 -9.80 -21.97 2.78
N ALA A 81 -9.06 -21.94 1.67
CA ALA A 81 -7.69 -21.47 1.62
C ALA A 81 -7.58 -20.00 2.08
N ALA A 82 -8.48 -19.13 1.60
CA ALA A 82 -8.53 -17.74 2.06
C ALA A 82 -8.86 -17.63 3.55
N ALA A 83 -9.86 -18.37 4.03
CA ALA A 83 -10.24 -18.38 5.45
C ALA A 83 -9.09 -18.88 6.33
N GLN A 84 -8.38 -19.92 5.92
CA GLN A 84 -7.25 -20.50 6.66
C GLN A 84 -6.05 -19.53 6.70
N ALA A 85 -5.74 -18.84 5.58
CA ALA A 85 -4.69 -17.82 5.55
C ALA A 85 -5.02 -16.66 6.51
N VAL A 86 -6.26 -16.18 6.51
CA VAL A 86 -6.75 -15.15 7.43
C VAL A 86 -6.65 -15.61 8.88
N GLU A 87 -7.07 -16.84 9.17
CA GLU A 87 -7.01 -17.42 10.52
C GLU A 87 -5.58 -17.51 11.05
N MET A 88 -4.61 -17.93 10.22
CA MET A 88 -3.19 -17.97 10.59
C MET A 88 -2.68 -16.59 10.98
N VAL A 89 -3.02 -15.55 10.21
CA VAL A 89 -2.63 -14.18 10.54
C VAL A 89 -3.32 -13.71 11.82
N LYS A 90 -4.61 -14.00 11.97
CA LYS A 90 -5.38 -13.62 13.17
C LYS A 90 -4.84 -14.25 14.45
N LYS A 91 -4.32 -15.48 14.37
CA LYS A 91 -3.69 -16.19 15.49
C LYS A 91 -2.22 -15.77 15.74
N GLY A 92 -1.64 -14.92 14.89
CA GLY A 92 -0.23 -14.54 14.97
C GLY A 92 0.75 -15.63 14.49
N GLU A 93 0.26 -16.64 13.78
CA GLU A 93 1.07 -17.68 13.15
C GLU A 93 1.74 -17.18 11.85
N ALA A 94 1.21 -16.08 11.30
CA ALA A 94 1.80 -15.30 10.21
C ALA A 94 1.62 -13.80 10.48
N ASP A 95 2.52 -12.98 9.93
CA ASP A 95 2.58 -11.54 10.18
C ASP A 95 1.91 -10.71 9.09
N VAL A 96 1.77 -11.27 7.88
CA VAL A 96 1.25 -10.61 6.67
C VAL A 96 0.30 -11.55 5.96
N LEU A 97 -0.83 -11.03 5.47
CA LEU A 97 -1.73 -11.76 4.59
C LEU A 97 -1.47 -11.35 3.14
N MET A 98 -1.37 -12.31 2.22
CA MET A 98 -1.17 -12.03 0.79
C MET A 98 -2.23 -12.72 -0.07
N LYS A 99 -2.73 -11.98 -1.07
CA LYS A 99 -3.61 -12.50 -2.11
C LYS A 99 -2.81 -13.30 -3.15
N GLY A 100 -3.25 -14.51 -3.43
CA GLY A 100 -2.79 -15.34 -4.53
C GLY A 100 -3.80 -15.39 -5.68
N LEU A 101 -3.95 -16.57 -6.29
CA LEU A 101 -4.87 -16.83 -7.40
C LEU A 101 -6.32 -16.96 -6.91
N ILE A 102 -6.89 -15.89 -6.42
CA ILE A 102 -8.26 -15.81 -5.92
C ILE A 102 -8.94 -14.53 -6.39
N ASP A 103 -10.25 -14.56 -6.56
CA ASP A 103 -11.04 -13.37 -6.86
C ASP A 103 -10.93 -12.33 -5.74
N THR A 104 -10.73 -11.06 -6.13
CA THR A 104 -10.50 -9.97 -5.17
C THR A 104 -11.66 -9.77 -4.21
N ALA A 105 -12.92 -9.93 -4.67
CA ALA A 105 -14.07 -9.77 -3.79
C ALA A 105 -14.22 -10.93 -2.80
N VAL A 106 -13.82 -12.15 -3.18
CA VAL A 106 -13.78 -13.31 -2.27
C VAL A 106 -12.71 -13.13 -1.21
N TYR A 107 -11.52 -12.72 -1.63
CA TYR A 107 -10.41 -12.42 -0.73
C TYR A 107 -10.76 -11.29 0.25
N ALA A 108 -11.32 -10.19 -0.25
CA ALA A 108 -11.73 -9.05 0.57
C ALA A 108 -12.79 -9.47 1.60
N ARG A 109 -13.79 -10.26 1.21
CA ARG A 109 -14.78 -10.79 2.15
C ARG A 109 -14.17 -11.62 3.26
N ALA A 110 -13.08 -12.34 3.01
CA ALA A 110 -12.41 -13.13 4.04
C ALA A 110 -11.72 -12.24 5.07
N TYR A 111 -10.84 -11.30 4.66
CA TYR A 111 -10.10 -10.49 5.62
C TYR A 111 -10.94 -9.35 6.24
N LEU A 112 -12.00 -8.89 5.57
CA LEU A 112 -12.92 -7.87 6.10
C LEU A 112 -14.08 -8.44 6.91
N ASN A 113 -14.17 -9.77 7.09
CA ASN A 113 -15.21 -10.36 7.92
C ASN A 113 -15.09 -9.85 9.36
N LYS A 114 -16.22 -9.43 9.93
CA LYS A 114 -16.24 -8.84 11.29
C LYS A 114 -15.86 -9.83 12.39
N GLU A 115 -16.23 -11.11 12.23
CA GLU A 115 -16.03 -12.15 13.24
C GLU A 115 -14.73 -12.92 13.04
N THR A 116 -14.46 -13.33 11.80
CA THR A 116 -13.35 -14.24 11.47
C THR A 116 -12.18 -13.53 10.79
N GLY A 117 -12.37 -12.31 10.29
CA GLY A 117 -11.38 -11.54 9.56
C GLY A 117 -10.37 -10.79 10.41
N LEU A 118 -9.71 -9.82 9.80
CA LEU A 118 -8.63 -9.00 10.38
C LEU A 118 -9.10 -7.58 10.73
N THR A 119 -10.40 -7.30 10.66
CA THR A 119 -10.93 -5.96 10.98
C THR A 119 -10.78 -5.65 12.46
N THR A 120 -10.43 -4.39 12.76
CA THR A 120 -10.25 -3.89 14.14
C THR A 120 -11.35 -2.89 14.53
N GLY A 121 -12.29 -2.62 13.63
CA GLY A 121 -13.26 -1.53 13.76
C GLY A 121 -12.73 -0.19 13.24
N ALA A 122 -11.45 -0.08 12.91
CA ALA A 122 -10.85 1.09 12.28
C ALA A 122 -11.12 1.13 10.77
N THR A 123 -10.92 2.29 10.17
CA THR A 123 -10.92 2.45 8.72
C THR A 123 -9.85 1.55 8.09
N VAL A 124 -10.22 0.85 7.04
CA VAL A 124 -9.29 0.04 6.23
C VAL A 124 -9.06 0.75 4.92
N SER A 125 -7.82 1.10 4.59
CA SER A 125 -7.46 1.85 3.39
C SER A 125 -6.30 1.21 2.63
N HIS A 126 -6.11 1.64 1.39
CA HIS A 126 -5.00 1.21 0.54
C HIS A 126 -3.94 2.31 0.47
N VAL A 127 -2.69 1.93 0.65
CA VAL A 127 -1.52 2.82 0.52
C VAL A 127 -0.57 2.24 -0.51
N ALA A 128 -0.18 3.06 -1.49
CA ALA A 128 0.83 2.73 -2.49
C ALA A 128 2.01 3.68 -2.41
N VAL A 129 3.22 3.14 -2.41
CA VAL A 129 4.50 3.87 -2.40
C VAL A 129 5.12 3.76 -3.77
N PHE A 130 5.27 4.86 -4.47
CA PHE A 130 5.81 4.93 -5.82
C PHE A 130 7.24 5.46 -5.84
N GLU A 131 8.08 4.84 -6.65
CA GLU A 131 9.33 5.41 -7.15
C GLU A 131 9.09 5.88 -8.58
N VAL A 132 8.94 7.20 -8.75
CA VAL A 132 8.62 7.81 -10.05
C VAL A 132 9.93 8.36 -10.65
N PRO A 133 10.35 7.97 -11.88
CA PRO A 133 11.67 8.30 -12.44
C PRO A 133 12.03 9.79 -12.44
N LYS A 134 11.04 10.67 -12.56
CA LYS A 134 11.22 12.13 -12.60
C LYS A 134 10.90 12.84 -11.27
N TYR A 135 10.64 12.10 -10.20
CA TYR A 135 10.34 12.66 -8.90
C TYR A 135 11.44 12.28 -7.89
N PRO A 136 12.07 13.23 -7.19
CA PRO A 136 13.32 12.97 -6.45
C PRO A 136 13.14 12.27 -5.11
N ARG A 137 11.94 11.79 -4.80
CA ARG A 137 11.58 11.11 -3.55
C ARG A 137 10.49 10.06 -3.78
N LEU A 138 10.30 9.17 -2.82
CA LEU A 138 9.14 8.27 -2.85
C LEU A 138 7.85 9.08 -2.72
N LEU A 139 6.84 8.71 -3.51
CA LEU A 139 5.53 9.35 -3.54
C LEU A 139 4.48 8.37 -3.04
N ILE A 140 3.79 8.71 -1.96
CA ILE A 140 2.76 7.86 -1.36
C ILE A 140 1.39 8.32 -1.85
N VAL A 141 0.56 7.40 -2.33
CA VAL A 141 -0.80 7.67 -2.83
C VAL A 141 -1.82 6.85 -2.05
N THR A 142 -2.89 7.48 -1.62
CA THR A 142 -4.04 6.85 -0.95
C THR A 142 -5.36 7.48 -1.41
N ASP A 143 -6.46 6.75 -1.57
CA ASP A 143 -6.71 5.33 -1.59
C ASP A 143 -7.10 4.91 -3.01
N ALA A 144 -6.35 3.99 -3.61
CA ALA A 144 -6.55 3.60 -5.01
C ALA A 144 -7.35 2.29 -5.20
N ALA A 145 -7.73 1.59 -4.10
CA ALA A 145 -8.27 0.24 -4.24
C ALA A 145 -9.25 -0.22 -3.15
N GLN A 146 -9.47 0.53 -2.08
CA GLN A 146 -10.22 0.03 -0.92
C GLN A 146 -11.52 0.80 -0.66
N ILE A 147 -11.48 2.14 -0.59
CA ILE A 147 -12.62 2.97 -0.23
C ILE A 147 -13.11 3.77 -1.45
N PRO A 148 -14.29 3.43 -2.01
CA PRO A 148 -14.77 4.10 -3.22
C PRO A 148 -15.00 5.61 -3.04
N TYR A 149 -15.71 6.00 -1.99
CA TYR A 149 -16.05 7.38 -1.66
C TYR A 149 -15.80 7.60 -0.16
N PRO A 150 -14.55 7.94 0.23
CA PRO A 150 -14.21 8.12 1.64
C PRO A 150 -14.96 9.34 2.20
N ASP A 151 -15.58 9.16 3.36
CA ASP A 151 -16.09 10.28 4.14
C ASP A 151 -14.95 11.09 4.78
N PHE A 152 -15.29 12.19 5.45
CA PHE A 152 -14.30 13.09 6.02
C PHE A 152 -13.42 12.42 7.09
N ILE A 153 -14.01 11.59 7.95
CA ILE A 153 -13.27 10.88 9.00
C ILE A 153 -12.37 9.80 8.39
N GLN A 154 -12.87 9.09 7.40
CA GLN A 154 -12.05 8.12 6.65
C GLN A 154 -10.85 8.80 5.98
N LYS A 155 -10.99 10.03 5.46
CA LYS A 155 -9.87 10.81 4.91
C LYS A 155 -8.82 11.16 5.96
N VAL A 156 -9.24 11.49 7.19
CA VAL A 156 -8.30 11.67 8.31
C VAL A 156 -7.54 10.37 8.60
N ASP A 157 -8.24 9.24 8.64
CA ASP A 157 -7.60 7.94 8.88
C ASP A 157 -6.66 7.55 7.73
N MET A 158 -7.05 7.81 6.47
CA MET A 158 -6.19 7.58 5.29
C MET A 158 -4.89 8.40 5.38
N ILE A 159 -4.95 9.66 5.82
CA ILE A 159 -3.75 10.47 6.09
C ILE A 159 -2.90 9.80 7.18
N ASN A 160 -3.48 9.43 8.31
CA ASN A 160 -2.75 8.80 9.41
C ASN A 160 -2.07 7.48 8.99
N HIS A 161 -2.74 6.67 8.17
CA HIS A 161 -2.19 5.45 7.59
C HIS A 161 -0.99 5.73 6.69
N ALA A 162 -1.12 6.67 5.75
CA ALA A 162 -0.05 7.06 4.84
C ALA A 162 1.15 7.68 5.60
N VAL A 163 0.88 8.50 6.63
CA VAL A 163 1.90 9.07 7.52
C VAL A 163 2.64 7.97 8.28
N SER A 164 1.95 6.93 8.75
CA SER A 164 2.61 5.80 9.43
C SER A 164 3.57 5.05 8.50
N VAL A 165 3.23 4.91 7.23
CA VAL A 165 4.11 4.35 6.20
C VAL A 165 5.30 5.29 5.95
N ALA A 166 5.06 6.59 5.78
CA ALA A 166 6.12 7.58 5.57
C ALA A 166 7.15 7.58 6.72
N HIS A 167 6.69 7.50 7.97
CA HIS A 167 7.58 7.41 9.13
C HIS A 167 8.47 6.14 9.10
N LYS A 168 7.91 5.00 8.70
CA LYS A 168 8.70 3.76 8.53
C LYS A 168 9.74 3.87 7.42
N LEU A 169 9.48 4.71 6.41
CA LEU A 169 10.44 5.04 5.35
C LEU A 169 11.44 6.14 5.75
N GLY A 170 11.44 6.58 7.00
CA GLY A 170 12.36 7.58 7.54
C GLY A 170 11.98 9.03 7.23
N ILE A 171 10.75 9.30 6.76
CA ILE A 171 10.26 10.67 6.53
C ILE A 171 9.62 11.16 7.84
N GLU A 172 10.36 11.93 8.64
CA GLU A 172 9.93 12.35 9.99
C GLU A 172 8.72 13.29 9.97
N THR A 173 8.63 14.19 9.01
CA THR A 173 7.52 15.14 8.86
C THR A 173 7.04 15.15 7.41
N PRO A 174 6.29 14.10 7.00
CA PRO A 174 5.80 13.97 5.64
C PRO A 174 4.84 15.10 5.28
N LYS A 175 4.92 15.55 4.04
CA LYS A 175 4.10 16.61 3.45
C LYS A 175 2.94 15.99 2.69
N VAL A 176 1.73 16.25 3.15
CA VAL A 176 0.49 15.68 2.61
C VAL A 176 -0.22 16.74 1.76
N ALA A 177 -0.32 16.48 0.47
CA ALA A 177 -1.13 17.26 -0.45
C ALA A 177 -2.54 16.64 -0.56
N VAL A 178 -3.56 17.41 -0.21
CA VAL A 178 -4.96 17.02 -0.44
C VAL A 178 -5.36 17.44 -1.84
N LEU A 179 -5.48 16.45 -2.72
CA LEU A 179 -5.65 16.68 -4.15
C LEU A 179 -7.07 17.11 -4.52
N THR A 180 -7.13 18.10 -5.37
CA THR A 180 -8.35 18.55 -6.05
C THR A 180 -8.00 19.07 -7.46
N ALA A 181 -8.97 19.58 -8.20
CA ALA A 181 -8.74 20.21 -9.50
C ALA A 181 -8.46 21.72 -9.41
N THR A 182 -8.24 22.27 -8.21
CA THR A 182 -8.06 23.71 -7.97
C THR A 182 -7.27 23.96 -6.68
N GLU A 183 -6.63 25.11 -6.59
CA GLU A 183 -5.95 25.58 -5.36
C GLU A 183 -6.83 26.57 -4.57
N LYS A 184 -8.05 26.84 -5.03
CA LYS A 184 -8.98 27.78 -4.38
C LYS A 184 -10.09 27.03 -3.66
N VAL A 185 -10.38 27.45 -2.44
CA VAL A 185 -11.54 26.96 -1.71
C VAL A 185 -12.82 27.46 -2.40
N ASN A 186 -13.64 26.53 -2.88
CA ASN A 186 -14.89 26.84 -3.57
C ASN A 186 -16.07 26.15 -2.86
N PRO A 187 -17.04 26.91 -2.31
CA PRO A 187 -18.19 26.33 -1.62
C PRO A 187 -19.05 25.37 -2.47
N LYS A 188 -18.96 25.47 -3.81
CA LYS A 188 -19.67 24.57 -4.73
C LYS A 188 -18.91 23.25 -4.98
N TRP A 189 -17.69 23.12 -4.50
CA TRP A 189 -16.85 21.94 -4.69
C TRP A 189 -16.48 21.32 -3.33
N PRO A 190 -17.25 20.33 -2.85
CA PRO A 190 -17.07 19.75 -1.51
C PRO A 190 -15.63 19.29 -1.24
N CYS A 191 -14.95 18.69 -2.21
CA CYS A 191 -13.57 18.24 -2.05
C CYS A 191 -12.60 19.39 -1.72
N SER A 192 -12.85 20.62 -2.20
CA SER A 192 -12.01 21.79 -1.87
C SER A 192 -12.26 22.30 -0.43
N LEU A 193 -13.48 22.16 0.06
CA LEU A 193 -13.83 22.48 1.45
C LEU A 193 -13.18 21.48 2.41
N GLU A 194 -13.31 20.18 2.11
CA GLU A 194 -12.70 19.12 2.90
C GLU A 194 -11.17 19.26 2.95
N ALA A 195 -10.54 19.60 1.81
CA ALA A 195 -9.11 19.84 1.74
C ALA A 195 -8.65 20.97 2.68
N ALA A 196 -9.37 22.09 2.67
CA ALA A 196 -9.10 23.23 3.56
C ALA A 196 -9.33 22.86 5.04
N GLN A 197 -10.34 22.05 5.33
CA GLN A 197 -10.61 21.56 6.70
C GLN A 197 -9.49 20.64 7.19
N LEU A 198 -9.01 19.69 6.36
CA LEU A 198 -7.92 18.79 6.70
C LEU A 198 -6.60 19.55 6.95
N ALA A 199 -6.30 20.55 6.10
CA ALA A 199 -5.16 21.45 6.31
C ALA A 199 -5.28 22.17 7.66
N LYS A 200 -6.47 22.73 7.97
CA LYS A 200 -6.70 23.41 9.25
C LYS A 200 -6.63 22.47 10.45
N MET A 201 -7.05 21.21 10.33
CA MET A 201 -6.89 20.19 11.38
C MET A 201 -5.40 19.89 11.65
N SER A 202 -4.55 19.87 10.62
CA SER A 202 -3.11 19.74 10.77
C SER A 202 -2.51 20.95 11.51
N ASP A 203 -2.87 22.18 11.11
CA ASP A 203 -2.44 23.42 11.78
C ASP A 203 -2.80 23.43 13.28
N ARG A 204 -3.91 22.83 13.64
CA ARG A 204 -4.42 22.74 15.03
C ARG A 204 -3.92 21.52 15.80
N GLY A 205 -3.07 20.68 15.19
CA GLY A 205 -2.53 19.47 15.81
C GLY A 205 -3.57 18.36 16.03
N GLN A 206 -4.69 18.40 15.29
CA GLN A 206 -5.68 17.32 15.28
C GLN A 206 -5.23 16.16 14.37
N ILE A 207 -4.52 16.46 13.28
CA ILE A 207 -3.75 15.52 12.48
C ILE A 207 -2.28 15.75 12.84
N LYS A 208 -1.57 14.69 13.26
CA LYS A 208 -0.24 14.82 13.86
C LYS A 208 0.83 14.10 13.03
N GLY A 209 2.09 14.48 13.24
CA GLY A 209 3.26 13.82 12.63
C GLY A 209 3.44 14.11 11.15
N CYS A 210 2.76 15.12 10.61
CA CYS A 210 2.85 15.55 9.22
C CYS A 210 2.45 17.01 9.06
N ILE A 211 2.66 17.55 7.87
CA ILE A 211 2.10 18.84 7.44
C ILE A 211 1.10 18.55 6.33
N VAL A 212 -0.14 18.99 6.49
CA VAL A 212 -1.20 18.82 5.49
C VAL A 212 -1.53 20.17 4.88
N ASP A 213 -1.59 20.24 3.56
CA ASP A 213 -2.08 21.41 2.85
C ASP A 213 -2.98 21.01 1.68
N GLY A 214 -3.90 21.91 1.36
CA GLY A 214 -4.89 21.77 0.28
C GLY A 214 -5.99 22.83 0.39
N PRO A 215 -6.74 22.99 -0.69
CA PRO A 215 -6.74 22.20 -1.93
C PRO A 215 -5.51 22.44 -2.81
N LEU A 216 -4.98 21.39 -3.43
CA LEU A 216 -3.87 21.45 -4.37
C LEU A 216 -4.19 20.62 -5.62
N SER A 217 -3.88 21.13 -6.81
CA SER A 217 -3.86 20.32 -8.02
C SER A 217 -2.62 19.43 -8.07
N MET A 218 -2.65 18.38 -8.88
CA MET A 218 -1.55 17.40 -8.96
C MET A 218 -0.21 18.05 -9.35
N ASP A 219 -0.20 18.94 -10.36
CA ASP A 219 0.98 19.67 -10.80
C ASP A 219 1.56 20.58 -9.69
N ALA A 220 0.67 21.29 -9.00
CA ALA A 220 1.08 22.14 -7.87
C ALA A 220 1.59 21.33 -6.66
N ALA A 221 1.13 20.09 -6.48
CA ALA A 221 1.59 19.24 -5.39
C ALA A 221 3.02 18.72 -5.59
N VAL A 222 3.43 18.44 -6.85
CA VAL A 222 4.69 17.73 -7.15
C VAL A 222 5.74 18.54 -7.91
N SER A 223 5.37 19.70 -8.48
CA SER A 223 6.31 20.56 -9.22
C SER A 223 6.50 21.92 -8.53
N PRO A 224 7.73 22.22 -8.06
CA PRO A 224 8.05 23.54 -7.50
C PRO A 224 7.80 24.68 -8.50
N GLU A 225 8.06 24.45 -9.79
CA GLU A 225 7.83 25.43 -10.86
C GLU A 225 6.36 25.75 -11.02
N CYS A 226 5.49 24.71 -11.01
CA CYS A 226 4.04 24.88 -11.10
C CYS A 226 3.50 25.60 -9.86
N ALA A 227 3.95 25.23 -8.68
CA ALA A 227 3.59 25.89 -7.42
C ALA A 227 3.96 27.37 -7.43
N ALA A 228 5.17 27.70 -7.86
CA ALA A 228 5.67 29.08 -7.99
C ALA A 228 4.88 29.87 -9.07
N GLY A 229 4.64 29.25 -10.23
CA GLY A 229 3.86 29.87 -11.32
C GLY A 229 2.42 30.21 -10.94
N LYS A 230 1.85 29.43 -9.99
CA LYS A 230 0.52 29.71 -9.41
C LYS A 230 0.56 30.65 -8.19
N GLY A 231 1.75 31.10 -7.78
CA GLY A 231 1.93 32.02 -6.64
C GLY A 231 1.57 31.40 -5.28
N LEU A 232 1.67 30.07 -5.14
CA LEU A 232 1.28 29.37 -3.91
C LEU A 232 2.31 29.59 -2.80
N LYS A 233 1.82 29.94 -1.62
CA LYS A 233 2.60 30.00 -0.39
C LYS A 233 2.22 28.80 0.49
N SER A 234 2.86 27.67 0.27
CA SER A 234 2.53 26.40 0.91
C SER A 234 3.81 25.66 1.29
N PRO A 235 3.88 25.05 2.46
CA PRO A 235 5.00 24.19 2.86
C PRO A 235 4.98 22.83 2.16
N VAL A 236 3.91 22.48 1.45
CA VAL A 236 3.66 21.19 0.78
C VAL A 236 3.77 21.31 -0.72
N ALA A 237 3.29 22.43 -1.30
CA ALA A 237 3.26 22.60 -2.76
C ALA A 237 4.64 22.42 -3.38
N GLY A 238 4.72 21.63 -4.44
CA GLY A 238 5.92 21.29 -5.20
C GLY A 238 6.80 20.21 -4.58
N VAL A 239 6.51 19.75 -3.36
CA VAL A 239 7.39 18.84 -2.60
C VAL A 239 6.62 17.82 -1.77
N ALA A 240 5.43 17.43 -2.21
CA ALA A 240 4.58 16.49 -1.50
C ALA A 240 5.22 15.10 -1.36
N ASP A 241 5.13 14.48 -0.21
CA ASP A 241 5.50 13.09 0.04
C ASP A 241 4.27 12.17 -0.04
N ILE A 242 3.09 12.71 0.28
CA ILE A 242 1.81 11.97 0.31
C ILE A 242 0.77 12.73 -0.51
N LEU A 243 0.05 12.00 -1.36
CA LEU A 243 -1.10 12.47 -2.12
C LEU A 243 -2.37 11.82 -1.58
N LEU A 244 -3.25 12.60 -0.97
CA LEU A 244 -4.59 12.18 -0.62
C LEU A 244 -5.51 12.51 -1.79
N CYS A 245 -6.02 11.49 -2.47
CA CYS A 245 -6.98 11.64 -3.54
C CYS A 245 -8.41 11.82 -2.99
N PRO A 246 -9.30 12.54 -3.72
CA PRO A 246 -10.67 12.80 -3.27
C PRO A 246 -11.53 11.52 -3.20
N ASP A 247 -11.30 10.59 -4.11
CA ASP A 247 -12.01 9.32 -4.23
C ASP A 247 -11.17 8.28 -4.98
N ILE A 248 -11.69 7.03 -5.03
CA ILE A 248 -10.99 5.89 -5.65
C ILE A 248 -10.79 6.08 -7.16
N GLN A 249 -11.69 6.78 -7.86
CA GLN A 249 -11.58 6.96 -9.30
C GLN A 249 -10.36 7.81 -9.62
N ALA A 250 -10.21 8.96 -8.96
CA ALA A 250 -9.04 9.82 -9.12
C ALA A 250 -7.75 9.08 -8.73
N ALA A 251 -7.75 8.38 -7.61
CA ALA A 251 -6.60 7.64 -7.13
C ALA A 251 -6.22 6.47 -8.03
N ASN A 252 -7.19 5.70 -8.52
CA ASN A 252 -6.94 4.54 -9.38
C ASN A 252 -6.45 4.97 -10.78
N ILE A 253 -7.03 6.05 -11.34
CA ILE A 253 -6.55 6.65 -12.60
C ILE A 253 -5.10 7.11 -12.41
N LEU A 254 -4.79 7.84 -11.33
CA LEU A 254 -3.44 8.28 -11.02
C LEU A 254 -2.48 7.09 -10.88
N TYR A 255 -2.85 6.07 -10.10
CA TYR A 255 -2.08 4.83 -9.94
C TYR A 255 -1.73 4.20 -11.29
N LYS A 256 -2.74 3.99 -12.14
CA LYS A 256 -2.53 3.39 -13.47
C LYS A 256 -1.75 4.29 -14.40
N THR A 257 -1.93 5.60 -14.32
CA THR A 257 -1.14 6.58 -15.09
C THR A 257 0.33 6.54 -14.70
N LEU A 258 0.64 6.54 -13.40
CA LEU A 258 2.01 6.47 -12.91
C LEU A 258 2.70 5.17 -13.36
N THR A 259 2.01 4.03 -13.28
CA THR A 259 2.58 2.73 -13.67
C THR A 259 2.72 2.59 -15.18
N GLN A 260 1.69 2.92 -15.96
CA GLN A 260 1.66 2.61 -17.39
C GLN A 260 2.30 3.68 -18.27
N LEU A 261 2.22 4.95 -17.88
CA LEU A 261 2.72 6.08 -18.68
C LEU A 261 3.98 6.70 -18.11
N ALA A 262 4.13 6.74 -16.78
CA ALA A 262 5.33 7.28 -16.14
C ALA A 262 6.36 6.19 -15.77
N HIS A 263 6.07 4.92 -16.02
CA HIS A 263 6.94 3.77 -15.72
C HIS A 263 7.42 3.75 -14.26
N ALA A 264 6.56 4.17 -13.36
CA ALA A 264 6.87 4.15 -11.93
C ALA A 264 6.84 2.72 -11.39
N GLU A 265 7.85 2.36 -10.60
CA GLU A 265 7.84 1.18 -9.75
C GLU A 265 7.05 1.47 -8.47
N LEU A 266 6.51 0.45 -7.85
CA LEU A 266 5.72 0.65 -6.63
C LEU A 266 5.73 -0.55 -5.69
N ALA A 267 5.34 -0.27 -4.46
CA ALA A 267 4.91 -1.23 -3.46
C ALA A 267 3.55 -0.79 -2.89
N ALA A 268 2.63 -1.71 -2.66
CA ALA A 268 1.31 -1.36 -2.15
C ALA A 268 0.78 -2.39 -1.15
N MET A 269 -0.05 -1.90 -0.22
CA MET A 269 -0.72 -2.75 0.75
C MET A 269 -2.03 -2.12 1.24
N VAL A 270 -2.86 -2.94 1.87
CA VAL A 270 -4.01 -2.52 2.66
C VAL A 270 -3.60 -2.45 4.13
N ILE A 271 -3.98 -1.39 4.80
CA ILE A 271 -3.66 -1.05 6.19
C ILE A 271 -4.94 -0.67 6.97
N GLY A 272 -4.89 -0.70 8.31
CA GLY A 272 -6.06 -0.49 9.18
C GLY A 272 -6.66 -1.81 9.67
N THR A 273 -6.19 -2.92 9.18
CA THR A 273 -6.42 -4.27 9.68
C THR A 273 -5.44 -4.62 10.81
N SER A 274 -5.67 -5.74 11.53
CA SER A 274 -4.78 -6.20 12.62
C SER A 274 -3.36 -6.57 12.14
N ALA A 275 -3.20 -6.84 10.84
CA ALA A 275 -1.93 -7.09 10.17
C ALA A 275 -1.97 -6.55 8.73
N PRO A 276 -0.83 -6.21 8.11
CA PRO A 276 -0.78 -5.76 6.72
C PRO A 276 -1.34 -6.80 5.74
N VAL A 277 -2.05 -6.31 4.71
CA VAL A 277 -2.64 -7.18 3.67
C VAL A 277 -2.09 -6.77 2.31
N VAL A 278 -1.40 -7.69 1.64
CA VAL A 278 -0.92 -7.50 0.26
C VAL A 278 -2.08 -7.74 -0.71
N LEU A 279 -2.43 -6.69 -1.44
CA LEU A 279 -3.48 -6.72 -2.46
C LEU A 279 -2.90 -6.20 -3.78
N THR A 280 -2.32 -7.09 -4.57
CA THR A 280 -1.76 -6.76 -5.89
C THR A 280 -2.73 -7.09 -7.01
N SER A 281 -2.65 -6.32 -8.10
CA SER A 281 -3.39 -6.61 -9.33
C SER A 281 -2.75 -7.80 -10.08
N ARG A 282 -3.53 -8.50 -10.88
CA ARG A 282 -3.01 -9.53 -11.80
C ARG A 282 -2.05 -8.96 -12.85
N THR A 283 -2.20 -7.66 -13.15
CA THR A 283 -1.36 -6.95 -14.13
C THR A 283 -0.15 -6.27 -13.52
N ASP A 284 0.05 -6.38 -12.21
CA ASP A 284 1.23 -5.83 -11.55
C ASP A 284 2.45 -6.73 -11.83
N SER A 285 3.61 -6.13 -12.00
CA SER A 285 4.86 -6.82 -12.25
C SER A 285 5.31 -7.67 -11.05
N ASP A 286 6.21 -8.63 -11.29
CA ASP A 286 6.82 -9.43 -10.24
C ASP A 286 7.56 -8.56 -9.22
N ASP A 287 8.23 -7.49 -9.68
CA ASP A 287 8.89 -6.53 -8.80
C ASP A 287 7.89 -5.75 -7.94
N THR A 288 6.73 -5.38 -8.47
CA THR A 288 5.64 -4.77 -7.66
C THR A 288 5.14 -5.72 -6.58
N LYS A 289 4.94 -7.00 -6.93
CA LYS A 289 4.53 -8.03 -5.96
C LYS A 289 5.60 -8.22 -4.87
N PHE A 290 6.86 -8.33 -5.29
CA PHE A 290 8.00 -8.45 -4.38
C PHE A 290 8.12 -7.24 -3.44
N MET A 291 8.09 -6.01 -3.98
CA MET A 291 8.18 -4.79 -3.16
C MET A 291 6.98 -4.61 -2.23
N SER A 292 5.79 -5.09 -2.62
CA SER A 292 4.61 -5.08 -1.76
C SER A 292 4.73 -6.05 -0.58
N ILE A 293 5.39 -7.20 -0.77
CA ILE A 293 5.76 -8.11 0.33
C ILE A 293 6.74 -7.41 1.27
N VAL A 294 7.76 -6.74 0.73
CA VAL A 294 8.78 -6.00 1.52
C VAL A 294 8.14 -4.87 2.32
N LEU A 295 7.29 -4.04 1.71
CA LEU A 295 6.57 -2.98 2.40
C LEU A 295 5.70 -3.54 3.53
N SER A 296 4.97 -4.61 3.27
CA SER A 296 4.12 -5.24 4.28
C SER A 296 4.94 -5.85 5.42
N ALA A 297 6.10 -6.44 5.12
CA ALA A 297 7.03 -6.93 6.15
C ALA A 297 7.59 -5.79 7.01
N LEU A 298 7.92 -4.63 6.42
CA LEU A 298 8.36 -3.43 7.14
C LEU A 298 7.29 -2.89 8.09
N MET A 299 6.02 -2.99 7.69
CA MET A 299 4.87 -2.48 8.45
C MET A 299 4.32 -3.47 9.48
N ALA A 300 4.63 -4.76 9.37
CA ALA A 300 4.22 -5.78 10.33
C ALA A 300 4.86 -5.56 11.72
N LYS A 301 4.09 -5.87 12.78
CA LYS A 301 4.50 -5.68 14.20
C LYS A 301 5.54 -6.71 14.64
#